data_f9a8dca22fafbd7fd9e020177ac212c9
#
_entry.id   f9a8dca22fafbd7fd9e020177ac212c9
#
_cell.length_a   1.000
_cell.length_b   1.000
_cell.length_c   1.000
_cell.angle_alpha   90.00
_cell.angle_beta   90.00
_cell.angle_gamma   90.00
#
_symmetry.space_group_name_H-M   'P 1'
#
loop_
_entity.id
_entity.type
_entity.pdbx_description
1 polymer ?
#
loop_
_entity_poly.entity_id
_entity_poly.type
_entity_poly.pdbx_seq_one_letter_code
_entity_poly.pdbx_strand_id
1 'polypeptide(L)'
;YDIWRFATDNGEAQNITGGRGRQGETTFRALRLDREKPHFEEGETLLLSAYHNKLKHYGFYSCETGGDSVVKLLEEKKKFDFLAKAEEADTVMYTRESFEEFPDIWVSDLKFSAPRKISDVNPQISEFAWGSPELVEWLSLDGIPLQGVLIKPADYVEGKRYPVLVYFYRIFSNRMYEFNQMVVNHRPNFPFYTSSGYAVFLPDVRFDV
;
A
#
# COMPACT_ATOMS: atom_id res chain seq x y z
N TYR A 1 5.03 10.21 -7.05
CA TYR A 1 5.40 11.59 -6.68
C TYR A 1 6.74 11.59 -5.99
N ASP A 2 7.57 12.61 -6.29
CA ASP A 2 8.87 12.83 -5.68
C ASP A 2 8.77 13.76 -4.46
N ILE A 3 9.82 13.76 -3.63
CA ILE A 3 10.00 14.69 -2.51
C ILE A 3 10.91 15.83 -2.96
N TRP A 4 10.51 17.06 -2.69
CA TRP A 4 11.23 18.26 -3.05
C TRP A 4 11.58 19.06 -1.80
N ARG A 5 12.81 19.54 -1.73
CA ARG A 5 13.29 20.55 -0.77
C ARG A 5 13.28 21.91 -1.45
N PHE A 6 12.82 22.93 -0.74
CA PHE A 6 12.87 24.31 -1.19
C PHE A 6 13.70 25.13 -0.20
N ALA A 7 14.67 25.88 -0.70
CA ALA A 7 15.40 26.83 0.11
C ALA A 7 14.49 28.03 0.44
N THR A 8 14.49 28.48 1.69
CA THR A 8 13.57 29.53 2.17
C THR A 8 14.07 30.95 1.86
N ASP A 9 15.34 31.09 1.55
CA ASP A 9 16.02 32.38 1.26
C ASP A 9 15.95 32.77 -0.23
N ASN A 10 16.11 31.81 -1.13
CA ASN A 10 16.18 32.06 -2.57
C ASN A 10 15.14 31.26 -3.39
N GLY A 11 14.36 30.35 -2.74
CA GLY A 11 13.35 29.52 -3.39
C GLY A 11 13.92 28.41 -4.27
N GLU A 12 15.22 28.12 -4.20
CA GLU A 12 15.82 27.04 -4.97
C GLU A 12 15.20 25.70 -4.62
N ALA A 13 14.79 24.95 -5.65
CA ALA A 13 14.12 23.67 -5.53
C ALA A 13 15.05 22.51 -5.86
N GLN A 14 15.17 21.54 -4.97
CA GLN A 14 15.94 20.31 -5.16
C GLN A 14 15.04 19.10 -5.03
N ASN A 15 15.04 18.21 -6.05
CA ASN A 15 14.38 16.91 -5.96
C ASN A 15 15.30 15.92 -5.22
N ILE A 16 15.02 15.68 -3.93
CA ILE A 16 15.84 14.82 -3.08
C ILE A 16 15.61 13.32 -3.29
N THR A 17 14.64 12.96 -4.13
CA THR A 17 14.38 11.57 -4.57
C THR A 17 14.88 11.29 -6.00
N GLY A 18 15.55 12.25 -6.62
CA GLY A 18 16.19 12.11 -7.94
C GLY A 18 15.22 11.76 -9.08
N GLY A 19 13.94 12.13 -8.98
CA GLY A 19 12.93 11.80 -9.98
C GLY A 19 12.46 10.35 -10.00
N ARG A 20 12.90 9.54 -9.03
CA ARG A 20 12.57 8.11 -8.95
C ARG A 20 11.08 7.86 -8.75
N GLY A 21 10.39 8.76 -8.05
CA GLY A 21 8.94 8.67 -7.86
C GLY A 21 8.20 8.74 -9.20
N ARG A 22 8.56 9.69 -10.04
CA ARG A 22 7.94 9.86 -11.36
C ARG A 22 8.33 8.74 -12.32
N GLN A 23 9.62 8.40 -12.40
CA GLN A 23 10.12 7.35 -13.30
C GLN A 23 9.60 5.96 -12.94
N GLY A 24 9.51 5.63 -11.65
CA GLY A 24 9.06 4.34 -11.13
C GLY A 24 7.57 4.30 -10.78
N GLU A 25 6.76 5.29 -11.21
CA GLU A 25 5.33 5.37 -10.89
C GLU A 25 5.04 5.20 -9.38
N THR A 26 5.95 5.67 -8.54
CA THR A 26 5.90 5.52 -7.08
C THR A 26 5.61 6.86 -6.40
N THR A 27 4.71 6.84 -5.43
CA THR A 27 4.43 7.98 -4.56
C THR A 27 5.22 7.84 -3.28
N PHE A 28 6.17 8.74 -3.04
CA PHE A 28 6.92 8.83 -1.80
C PHE A 28 6.31 9.85 -0.83
N ARG A 29 6.36 9.55 0.47
CA ARG A 29 6.00 10.47 1.55
C ARG A 29 6.99 10.34 2.70
N ALA A 30 7.58 11.45 3.13
CA ALA A 30 8.46 11.48 4.30
C ALA A 30 7.66 11.16 5.56
N LEU A 31 8.17 10.24 6.35
CA LEU A 31 7.62 9.85 7.64
C LEU A 31 8.26 10.68 8.75
N ARG A 32 7.43 11.17 9.65
CA ARG A 32 7.88 11.92 10.82
C ARG A 32 8.16 10.93 11.94
N LEU A 33 9.44 10.60 12.14
CA LEU A 33 9.88 9.61 13.13
C LEU A 33 9.79 10.15 14.56
N ASP A 34 10.12 11.43 14.72
CA ASP A 34 9.99 12.17 15.98
C ASP A 34 8.90 13.24 15.82
N ARG A 35 7.85 13.15 16.62
CA ARG A 35 6.71 14.08 16.57
C ARG A 35 7.01 15.43 17.21
N GLU A 36 7.99 15.49 18.12
CA GLU A 36 8.40 16.70 18.80
C GLU A 36 9.36 17.56 17.96
N LYS A 37 10.07 16.92 17.03
CA LYS A 37 10.99 17.59 16.12
C LYS A 37 10.22 18.38 15.05
N PRO A 38 10.31 19.72 15.02
CA PRO A 38 9.48 20.54 14.13
C PRO A 38 9.91 20.50 12.66
N HIS A 39 11.14 20.13 12.36
CA HIS A 39 11.74 20.11 11.03
C HIS A 39 12.74 18.96 10.87
N PHE A 40 13.16 18.71 9.64
CA PHE A 40 14.26 17.79 9.33
C PHE A 40 15.57 18.56 9.26
N GLU A 41 16.67 17.96 9.70
CA GLU A 41 18.00 18.54 9.63
C GLU A 41 18.63 18.37 8.23
N GLU A 42 19.61 19.21 7.91
CA GLU A 42 20.40 19.03 6.70
C GLU A 42 21.29 17.79 6.82
N GLY A 43 21.33 16.95 5.77
CA GLY A 43 22.06 15.69 5.77
C GLY A 43 21.36 14.56 6.55
N GLU A 44 20.16 14.81 7.11
CA GLU A 44 19.39 13.78 7.80
C GLU A 44 18.86 12.72 6.82
N THR A 45 18.92 11.45 7.25
CA THR A 45 18.29 10.36 6.51
C THR A 45 16.80 10.30 6.84
N LEU A 46 15.96 10.51 5.84
CA LEU A 46 14.52 10.39 5.94
C LEU A 46 14.08 8.96 5.70
N LEU A 47 13.16 8.47 6.51
CA LEU A 47 12.36 7.28 6.19
C LEU A 47 11.15 7.71 5.35
N LEU A 48 10.91 7.00 4.26
CA LEU A 48 9.80 7.26 3.35
C LEU A 48 8.84 6.08 3.33
N SER A 49 7.54 6.34 3.39
CA SER A 49 6.57 5.39 2.88
C SER A 49 6.48 5.52 1.36
N ALA A 50 6.28 4.40 0.69
CA ALA A 50 6.18 4.31 -0.75
C ALA A 50 4.94 3.53 -1.18
N TYR A 51 4.30 3.98 -2.25
CA TYR A 51 3.20 3.30 -2.89
C TYR A 51 3.39 3.31 -4.41
N HIS A 52 3.45 2.12 -5.01
CA HIS A 52 3.57 1.98 -6.47
C HIS A 52 2.19 2.09 -7.12
N ASN A 53 1.94 3.18 -7.84
CA ASN A 53 0.61 3.54 -8.38
C ASN A 53 0.05 2.52 -9.38
N LYS A 54 0.91 1.87 -10.16
CA LYS A 54 0.50 0.86 -11.15
C LYS A 54 0.37 -0.53 -10.52
N LEU A 55 1.39 -1.00 -9.79
CA LEU A 55 1.43 -2.35 -9.23
C LEU A 55 0.77 -2.49 -7.87
N LYS A 56 0.41 -1.35 -7.24
CA LYS A 56 -0.24 -1.25 -5.92
C LYS A 56 0.61 -1.75 -4.74
N HIS A 57 1.87 -2.05 -4.96
CA HIS A 57 2.82 -2.44 -3.90
C HIS A 57 3.06 -1.30 -2.93
N TYR A 58 3.27 -1.64 -1.66
CA TYR A 58 3.72 -0.68 -0.65
C TYR A 58 5.14 -1.02 -0.21
N GLY A 59 5.82 -0.03 0.34
CA GLY A 59 7.17 -0.22 0.84
C GLY A 59 7.68 0.90 1.73
N PHE A 60 8.87 0.69 2.25
CA PHE A 60 9.65 1.71 2.94
C PHE A 60 10.96 1.93 2.20
N TYR A 61 11.33 3.19 2.09
CA TYR A 61 12.53 3.65 1.42
C TYR A 61 13.24 4.68 2.29
N SER A 62 14.47 5.00 1.97
CA SER A 62 15.19 6.11 2.59
C SER A 62 15.79 7.04 1.55
N CYS A 63 15.96 8.31 1.91
CA CYS A 63 16.75 9.29 1.18
C CYS A 63 17.39 10.27 2.16
N GLU A 64 18.40 11.00 1.73
CA GLU A 64 18.99 12.09 2.50
C GLU A 64 18.38 13.43 2.13
N THR A 65 18.21 14.34 3.08
CA THR A 65 17.66 15.68 2.84
C THR A 65 18.49 16.53 1.89
N GLY A 66 19.79 16.25 1.78
CA GLY A 66 20.72 16.87 0.81
C GLY A 66 21.04 16.01 -0.40
N GLY A 67 20.42 14.82 -0.50
CA GLY A 67 20.69 13.85 -1.56
C GLY A 67 19.88 14.05 -2.84
N ASP A 68 20.01 13.10 -3.74
CA ASP A 68 19.29 13.02 -5.02
C ASP A 68 18.89 11.58 -5.39
N SER A 69 18.91 10.69 -4.41
CA SER A 69 18.65 9.26 -4.62
C SER A 69 17.82 8.64 -3.50
N VAL A 70 17.16 7.53 -3.80
CA VAL A 70 16.42 6.74 -2.83
C VAL A 70 16.97 5.33 -2.76
N VAL A 71 16.96 4.77 -1.56
CA VAL A 71 17.32 3.38 -1.28
C VAL A 71 16.07 2.63 -0.86
N LYS A 72 15.79 1.51 -1.53
CA LYS A 72 14.70 0.61 -1.14
C LYS A 72 15.10 -0.19 0.09
N LEU A 73 14.28 -0.15 1.13
CA LEU A 73 14.48 -0.89 2.38
C LEU A 73 13.59 -2.13 2.44
N LEU A 74 12.29 -1.94 2.12
CA LEU A 74 11.29 -2.99 2.08
C LEU A 74 10.27 -2.67 0.99
N GLU A 75 9.89 -3.66 0.17
CA GLU A 75 8.74 -3.56 -0.75
C GLU A 75 8.19 -4.95 -0.99
N GLU A 76 6.90 -5.11 -0.76
CA GLU A 76 6.19 -6.38 -0.95
C GLU A 76 4.80 -6.16 -1.54
N LYS A 77 4.18 -7.23 -2.04
CA LYS A 77 2.75 -7.28 -2.41
C LYS A 77 1.86 -7.29 -1.17
N LYS A 78 2.06 -6.29 -0.32
CA LYS A 78 1.38 -6.09 0.95
C LYS A 78 1.12 -4.60 1.14
N LYS A 79 0.20 -4.26 2.02
CA LYS A 79 0.06 -2.89 2.52
C LYS A 79 0.81 -2.76 3.84
N PHE A 80 1.49 -1.63 4.01
CA PHE A 80 2.23 -1.26 5.22
C PHE A 80 1.76 0.10 5.70
N ASP A 81 1.49 0.22 7.00
CA ASP A 81 1.25 1.50 7.65
C ASP A 81 2.26 1.69 8.79
N PHE A 82 3.05 2.77 8.71
CA PHE A 82 3.98 3.15 9.77
C PHE A 82 3.21 3.59 11.02
N LEU A 83 3.58 3.07 12.19
CA LEU A 83 2.95 3.41 13.46
C LEU A 83 3.82 4.36 14.29
N ALA A 84 5.04 3.94 14.58
CA ALA A 84 5.95 4.72 15.42
C ALA A 84 7.41 4.26 15.27
N LYS A 85 8.33 5.12 15.68
CA LYS A 85 9.72 4.76 16.00
C LYS A 85 9.90 4.83 17.52
N ALA A 86 10.70 3.94 18.08
CA ALA A 86 11.10 4.02 19.48
C ALA A 86 11.97 5.28 19.72
N GLU A 87 11.79 5.95 20.84
CA GLU A 87 12.51 7.19 21.16
C GLU A 87 14.02 6.94 21.29
N GLU A 88 14.42 5.91 22.04
CA GLU A 88 15.79 5.64 22.40
C GLU A 88 16.44 4.47 21.61
N ALA A 89 15.77 3.99 20.53
CA ALA A 89 16.29 2.89 19.73
C ALA A 89 15.97 3.05 18.25
N ASP A 90 16.79 2.45 17.40
CA ASP A 90 16.54 2.37 15.94
C ASP A 90 15.52 1.28 15.59
N THR A 91 14.42 1.27 16.34
CA THR A 91 13.34 0.30 16.16
C THR A 91 12.10 1.02 15.67
N VAL A 92 11.54 0.53 14.58
CA VAL A 92 10.26 0.97 14.01
C VAL A 92 9.18 -0.05 14.19
N MET A 93 7.95 0.42 14.36
CA MET A 93 6.74 -0.38 14.46
C MET A 93 5.81 0.00 13.31
N TYR A 94 5.24 -1.00 12.67
CA TYR A 94 4.36 -0.83 11.52
C TYR A 94 3.34 -1.97 11.44
N THR A 95 2.24 -1.77 10.73
CA THR A 95 1.34 -2.88 10.36
C THR A 95 1.71 -3.43 9.00
N ARG A 96 1.42 -4.71 8.81
CA ARG A 96 1.50 -5.41 7.54
C ARG A 96 0.20 -6.17 7.32
N GLU A 97 -0.40 -5.97 6.16
CA GLU A 97 -1.65 -6.61 5.79
C GLU A 97 -1.72 -7.00 4.30
N SER A 98 -2.64 -7.88 3.98
CA SER A 98 -3.13 -8.13 2.62
C SER A 98 -4.61 -8.50 2.67
N PHE A 99 -5.21 -8.81 1.52
CA PHE A 99 -6.58 -9.30 1.49
C PHE A 99 -6.80 -10.55 2.37
N GLU A 100 -5.76 -11.41 2.47
CA GLU A 100 -5.78 -12.69 3.22
C GLU A 100 -5.03 -12.63 4.56
N GLU A 101 -4.37 -11.52 4.86
CA GLU A 101 -3.53 -11.36 6.05
C GLU A 101 -4.05 -10.18 6.88
N PHE A 102 -4.48 -10.46 8.12
CA PHE A 102 -4.92 -9.42 9.04
C PHE A 102 -3.78 -8.44 9.34
N PRO A 103 -4.06 -7.13 9.53
CA PRO A 103 -3.03 -6.12 9.85
C PRO A 103 -2.41 -6.33 11.23
N ASP A 104 -1.48 -7.26 11.30
CA ASP A 104 -0.67 -7.51 12.49
C ASP A 104 0.45 -6.48 12.65
N ILE A 105 0.91 -6.32 13.89
CA ILE A 105 2.00 -5.43 14.25
C ILE A 105 3.34 -6.13 14.02
N TRP A 106 4.23 -5.42 13.35
CA TRP A 106 5.60 -5.81 13.06
C TRP A 106 6.57 -4.79 13.62
N VAL A 107 7.75 -5.24 13.99
CA VAL A 107 8.90 -4.39 14.37
C VAL A 107 10.11 -4.75 13.54
N SER A 108 10.96 -3.77 13.29
CA SER A 108 12.26 -3.94 12.63
C SER A 108 13.21 -2.81 13.04
N ASP A 109 14.46 -2.90 12.63
CA ASP A 109 15.37 -1.76 12.62
C ASP A 109 14.96 -0.76 11.51
N LEU A 110 15.58 0.43 11.50
CA LEU A 110 15.33 1.46 10.48
C LEU A 110 15.73 1.04 9.05
N LYS A 111 16.51 -0.03 8.91
CA LYS A 111 16.90 -0.59 7.61
C LYS A 111 15.99 -1.74 7.16
N PHE A 112 15.03 -2.13 7.97
CA PHE A 112 14.14 -3.28 7.74
C PHE A 112 14.88 -4.59 7.48
N SER A 113 16.07 -4.76 8.09
CA SER A 113 16.92 -5.93 7.89
C SER A 113 16.45 -7.17 8.66
N ALA A 114 15.68 -6.98 9.73
CA ALA A 114 15.20 -8.04 10.60
C ALA A 114 13.72 -7.85 11.00
N PRO A 115 12.78 -7.88 10.04
CA PRO A 115 11.36 -7.70 10.34
C PRO A 115 10.84 -8.90 11.17
N ARG A 116 10.11 -8.60 12.24
CA ARG A 116 9.53 -9.59 13.14
C ARG A 116 8.09 -9.23 13.51
N LYS A 117 7.19 -10.17 13.30
CA LYS A 117 5.79 -10.10 13.75
C LYS A 117 5.75 -10.19 15.28
N ILE A 118 5.02 -9.29 15.94
CA ILE A 118 4.88 -9.22 17.40
C ILE A 118 3.44 -9.33 17.92
N SER A 119 2.46 -9.30 17.02
CA SER A 119 1.06 -9.62 17.33
C SER A 119 0.58 -10.80 16.49
N ASP A 120 -0.46 -11.46 16.93
CA ASP A 120 -1.16 -12.51 16.19
C ASP A 120 -2.67 -12.35 16.44
N VAL A 121 -3.24 -11.37 15.74
CA VAL A 121 -4.66 -11.03 15.88
C VAL A 121 -5.47 -11.77 14.83
N ASN A 122 -6.63 -12.30 15.24
CA ASN A 122 -7.52 -13.10 14.38
C ASN A 122 -6.84 -14.33 13.73
N PRO A 123 -6.09 -15.18 14.44
CA PRO A 123 -5.41 -16.35 13.85
C PRO A 123 -6.40 -17.33 13.19
N GLN A 124 -7.68 -17.34 13.62
CA GLN A 124 -8.74 -18.15 13.04
C GLN A 124 -9.07 -17.80 11.59
N ILE A 125 -8.55 -16.68 11.03
CA ILE A 125 -8.72 -16.35 9.62
C ILE A 125 -8.24 -17.46 8.70
N SER A 126 -7.19 -18.17 9.09
CA SER A 126 -6.65 -19.31 8.35
C SER A 126 -7.63 -20.48 8.19
N GLU A 127 -8.69 -20.52 8.99
CA GLU A 127 -9.75 -21.54 8.91
C GLU A 127 -10.82 -21.22 7.86
N PHE A 128 -10.80 -20.00 7.30
CA PHE A 128 -11.79 -19.53 6.32
C PHE A 128 -11.21 -19.47 4.92
N ALA A 129 -12.08 -19.71 3.96
CA ALA A 129 -11.78 -19.60 2.54
C ALA A 129 -12.00 -18.14 2.08
N TRP A 130 -10.91 -17.36 1.93
CA TRP A 130 -10.98 -15.93 1.64
C TRP A 130 -11.15 -15.59 0.15
N GLY A 131 -10.57 -16.35 -0.75
CA GLY A 131 -10.37 -15.97 -2.14
C GLY A 131 -9.08 -15.17 -2.33
N SER A 132 -8.74 -14.83 -3.56
CA SER A 132 -7.48 -14.18 -3.91
C SER A 132 -7.68 -12.98 -4.83
N PRO A 133 -7.08 -11.81 -4.54
CA PRO A 133 -7.16 -10.62 -5.37
C PRO A 133 -6.16 -10.69 -6.53
N GLU A 134 -6.60 -10.23 -7.69
CA GLU A 134 -5.79 -10.05 -8.89
C GLU A 134 -6.03 -8.65 -9.46
N LEU A 135 -4.96 -7.96 -9.83
CA LEU A 135 -5.05 -6.70 -10.54
C LEU A 135 -5.33 -6.98 -12.01
N VAL A 136 -6.44 -6.46 -12.52
CA VAL A 136 -6.82 -6.56 -13.93
C VAL A 136 -6.74 -5.20 -14.61
N GLU A 137 -6.40 -5.20 -15.90
CA GLU A 137 -6.26 -4.01 -16.72
C GLU A 137 -7.11 -4.14 -17.98
N TRP A 138 -7.74 -3.06 -18.41
CA TRP A 138 -8.47 -3.00 -19.68
C TRP A 138 -8.44 -1.59 -20.24
N LEU A 139 -8.90 -1.45 -21.46
CA LEU A 139 -9.15 -0.15 -22.07
C LEU A 139 -10.64 0.20 -22.00
N SER A 140 -10.95 1.42 -21.61
CA SER A 140 -12.31 1.98 -21.73
C SER A 140 -12.71 2.09 -23.22
N LEU A 141 -13.99 2.39 -23.49
CA LEU A 141 -14.49 2.55 -24.87
C LEU A 141 -13.78 3.67 -25.63
N ASP A 142 -13.27 4.67 -24.93
CA ASP A 142 -12.49 5.81 -25.47
C ASP A 142 -10.97 5.54 -25.45
N GLY A 143 -10.55 4.29 -25.20
CA GLY A 143 -9.14 3.85 -25.29
C GLY A 143 -8.27 4.24 -24.09
N ILE A 144 -8.87 4.63 -22.96
CA ILE A 144 -8.12 5.00 -21.75
C ILE A 144 -7.83 3.75 -20.90
N PRO A 145 -6.57 3.55 -20.48
CA PRO A 145 -6.21 2.45 -19.59
C PRO A 145 -6.91 2.58 -18.23
N LEU A 146 -7.58 1.52 -17.82
CA LEU A 146 -8.24 1.36 -16.52
C LEU A 146 -7.70 0.14 -15.79
N GLN A 147 -7.82 0.17 -14.47
CA GLN A 147 -7.46 -0.94 -13.59
C GLN A 147 -8.64 -1.30 -12.69
N GLY A 148 -8.59 -2.48 -12.11
CA GLY A 148 -9.53 -2.92 -11.07
C GLY A 148 -9.00 -4.14 -10.37
N VAL A 149 -9.65 -4.52 -9.27
CA VAL A 149 -9.34 -5.75 -8.54
C VAL A 149 -10.41 -6.78 -8.83
N LEU A 150 -9.99 -7.93 -9.35
CA LEU A 150 -10.83 -9.12 -9.44
C LEU A 150 -10.47 -10.04 -8.26
N ILE A 151 -11.39 -10.21 -7.32
CA ILE A 151 -11.20 -11.15 -6.22
C ILE A 151 -11.84 -12.47 -6.66
N LYS A 152 -11.01 -13.47 -6.88
CA LYS A 152 -11.42 -14.82 -7.26
C LYS A 152 -11.98 -15.56 -6.04
N PRO A 153 -12.98 -16.42 -6.18
CA PRO A 153 -13.47 -17.25 -5.08
C PRO A 153 -12.37 -18.19 -4.56
N ALA A 154 -12.49 -18.62 -3.32
CA ALA A 154 -11.48 -19.45 -2.66
C ALA A 154 -11.23 -20.80 -3.37
N ASP A 155 -12.27 -21.36 -3.98
CA ASP A 155 -12.24 -22.61 -4.75
C ASP A 155 -12.17 -22.36 -6.27
N TYR A 156 -11.53 -21.27 -6.68
CA TYR A 156 -11.45 -20.91 -8.09
C TYR A 156 -10.78 -21.99 -8.95
N VAL A 157 -11.46 -22.37 -10.00
CA VAL A 157 -10.96 -23.28 -11.04
C VAL A 157 -10.96 -22.55 -12.37
N GLU A 158 -9.84 -22.54 -13.04
CA GLU A 158 -9.71 -21.91 -14.36
C GLU A 158 -10.68 -22.54 -15.37
N GLY A 159 -11.31 -21.71 -16.20
CA GLY A 159 -12.30 -22.14 -17.20
C GLY A 159 -13.71 -22.37 -16.66
N LYS A 160 -13.91 -22.45 -15.35
CA LYS A 160 -15.25 -22.50 -14.75
C LYS A 160 -15.88 -21.11 -14.71
N ARG A 161 -17.18 -21.00 -14.95
CA ARG A 161 -17.92 -19.74 -14.84
C ARG A 161 -18.42 -19.54 -13.42
N TYR A 162 -18.25 -18.30 -12.92
CA TYR A 162 -18.70 -17.88 -11.59
C TYR A 162 -19.64 -16.68 -11.70
N PRO A 163 -20.63 -16.55 -10.81
CA PRO A 163 -21.37 -15.30 -10.67
C PRO A 163 -20.41 -14.20 -10.17
N VAL A 164 -20.59 -12.98 -10.69
CA VAL A 164 -19.72 -11.85 -10.34
C VAL A 164 -20.54 -10.77 -9.66
N LEU A 165 -20.11 -10.38 -8.45
CA LEU A 165 -20.58 -9.18 -7.78
C LEU A 165 -19.70 -8.02 -8.23
N VAL A 166 -20.28 -7.00 -8.88
CA VAL A 166 -19.57 -5.78 -9.26
C VAL A 166 -19.90 -4.69 -8.25
N TYR A 167 -18.87 -4.13 -7.61
CA TYR A 167 -19.01 -3.03 -6.67
C TYR A 167 -18.10 -1.88 -7.11
N PHE A 168 -18.67 -0.74 -7.40
CA PHE A 168 -17.95 0.41 -7.94
C PHE A 168 -18.37 1.71 -7.27
N TYR A 169 -17.41 2.65 -7.17
CA TYR A 169 -17.67 4.02 -6.71
C TYR A 169 -16.62 4.99 -7.25
N ARG A 170 -15.36 4.76 -6.94
CA ARG A 170 -14.21 5.57 -7.40
C ARG A 170 -13.07 4.67 -7.82
N ILE A 171 -11.89 4.85 -7.19
CA ILE A 171 -10.71 4.03 -7.41
C ILE A 171 -10.66 3.00 -6.30
N PHE A 172 -10.72 1.73 -6.66
CA PHE A 172 -10.64 0.60 -5.74
C PHE A 172 -9.37 -0.24 -5.89
N SER A 173 -8.65 -0.10 -6.99
CA SER A 173 -7.41 -0.83 -7.23
C SER A 173 -6.33 -0.55 -6.17
N ASN A 174 -6.37 0.64 -5.56
CA ASN A 174 -5.48 1.02 -4.46
C ASN A 174 -5.72 0.21 -3.16
N ARG A 175 -6.84 -0.52 -3.08
CA ARG A 175 -7.20 -1.35 -1.92
C ARG A 175 -6.88 -2.82 -2.11
N MET A 176 -6.15 -3.18 -3.17
CA MET A 176 -5.85 -4.56 -3.52
C MET A 176 -5.21 -5.37 -2.38
N TYR A 177 -4.37 -4.73 -1.59
CA TYR A 177 -3.68 -5.35 -0.45
C TYR A 177 -4.26 -4.96 0.91
N GLU A 178 -5.43 -4.32 0.93
CA GLU A 178 -6.11 -3.97 2.17
C GLU A 178 -6.93 -5.16 2.68
N PHE A 179 -6.80 -5.48 3.96
CA PHE A 179 -7.62 -6.48 4.60
C PHE A 179 -9.08 -6.02 4.67
N ASN A 180 -9.97 -6.83 4.12
CA ASN A 180 -11.40 -6.52 4.15
C ASN A 180 -12.04 -7.00 5.45
N GLN A 181 -12.10 -6.11 6.47
CA GLN A 181 -12.76 -6.42 7.73
C GLN A 181 -14.26 -6.67 7.52
N MET A 182 -14.74 -7.79 8.07
CA MET A 182 -16.14 -8.15 8.10
C MET A 182 -16.86 -7.37 9.19
N VAL A 183 -17.31 -6.17 8.84
CA VAL A 183 -18.07 -5.30 9.75
C VAL A 183 -19.50 -5.13 9.28
N VAL A 184 -20.45 -5.05 10.20
CA VAL A 184 -21.84 -4.75 9.87
C VAL A 184 -21.94 -3.26 9.52
N ASN A 185 -21.98 -2.98 8.23
CA ASN A 185 -22.17 -1.64 7.67
C ASN A 185 -22.81 -1.71 6.29
N HIS A 186 -22.86 -0.57 5.58
CA HIS A 186 -23.44 -0.47 4.22
C HIS A 186 -22.52 -1.03 3.11
N ARG A 187 -21.31 -1.47 3.40
CA ARG A 187 -20.40 -2.06 2.40
C ARG A 187 -20.61 -3.56 2.31
N PRO A 188 -20.57 -4.14 1.11
CA PRO A 188 -20.57 -5.59 0.95
C PRO A 188 -19.39 -6.23 1.69
N ASN A 189 -19.65 -7.34 2.34
CA ASN A 189 -18.61 -8.19 2.91
C ASN A 189 -18.04 -9.07 1.78
N PHE A 190 -16.97 -8.61 1.13
CA PHE A 190 -16.39 -9.31 -0.02
C PHE A 190 -15.92 -10.73 0.31
N PRO A 191 -15.23 -11.00 1.44
CA PRO A 191 -14.87 -12.36 1.82
C PRO A 191 -16.07 -13.32 1.94
N PHE A 192 -17.22 -12.84 2.40
CA PHE A 192 -18.44 -13.64 2.45
C PHE A 192 -18.90 -14.11 1.06
N TYR A 193 -18.84 -13.21 0.08
CA TYR A 193 -19.20 -13.57 -1.30
C TYR A 193 -18.16 -14.50 -1.93
N THR A 194 -16.87 -14.24 -1.73
CA THR A 194 -15.82 -15.08 -2.31
C THR A 194 -15.76 -16.48 -1.70
N SER A 195 -16.05 -16.61 -0.39
CA SER A 195 -16.19 -17.92 0.26
C SER A 195 -17.47 -18.65 -0.15
N SER A 196 -18.47 -17.94 -0.68
CA SER A 196 -19.73 -18.50 -1.17
C SER A 196 -19.74 -18.77 -2.69
N GLY A 197 -18.56 -18.79 -3.33
CA GLY A 197 -18.40 -19.14 -4.73
C GLY A 197 -18.69 -18.01 -5.72
N TYR A 198 -18.73 -16.75 -5.28
CA TYR A 198 -18.80 -15.58 -6.15
C TYR A 198 -17.40 -15.03 -6.42
N ALA A 199 -17.18 -14.52 -7.62
CA ALA A 199 -16.12 -13.56 -7.83
C ALA A 199 -16.61 -12.15 -7.48
N VAL A 200 -15.70 -11.29 -7.02
CA VAL A 200 -16.00 -9.87 -6.75
C VAL A 200 -15.12 -9.02 -7.66
N PHE A 201 -15.72 -8.09 -8.38
CA PHE A 201 -15.01 -7.17 -9.25
C PHE A 201 -15.15 -5.73 -8.76
N LEU A 202 -14.02 -5.09 -8.51
CA LEU A 202 -13.88 -3.73 -8.02
C LEU A 202 -13.18 -2.88 -9.09
N PRO A 203 -13.91 -2.41 -10.13
CA PRO A 203 -13.32 -1.57 -11.17
C PRO A 203 -13.02 -0.17 -10.65
N ASP A 204 -11.94 0.41 -11.16
CA ASP A 204 -11.71 1.84 -11.06
C ASP A 204 -12.68 2.56 -12.02
N VAL A 205 -13.36 3.55 -11.49
CA VAL A 205 -14.32 4.38 -12.25
C VAL A 205 -13.70 5.75 -12.47
N ARG A 206 -13.69 6.17 -13.71
CA ARG A 206 -13.27 7.50 -14.10
C ARG A 206 -14.40 8.51 -13.83
N PHE A 207 -14.03 9.64 -13.28
CA PHE A 207 -14.90 10.80 -13.15
C PHE A 207 -14.34 11.92 -14.02
N ASP A 208 -15.13 12.39 -14.95
CA ASP A 208 -14.87 13.67 -15.61
C ASP A 208 -15.34 14.77 -14.66
N VAL A 209 -14.42 15.63 -14.23
CA VAL A 209 -14.68 16.81 -13.39
C VAL A 209 -14.64 18.04 -14.27
#